data_1abb5f8c7cf99343a52cc76c23963b57
#
_entry.id   1abb5f8c7cf99343a52cc76c23963b57
#
_cell.length_a   1.000
_cell.length_b   1.000
_cell.length_c   1.000
_cell.angle_alpha   90.00
_cell.angle_beta   90.00
_cell.angle_gamma   90.00
#
_symmetry.space_group_name_H-M   'P 1'
#
loop_
_entity.id
_entity.type
_entity.pdbx_description
1 polymer ?
#
loop_
_entity_poly.entity_id
_entity_poly.type
_entity_poly.pdbx_seq_one_letter_code
_entity_poly.pdbx_strand_id
1 'polypeptide(L)'
;MKTATALATALFALRSFATDPLTADKAEADIKTEELERNLWNLNKIARDNGGNRAFGLPGYKASSDYILERVQGRFYKQLDTKVQYFNHTFSQTREISVTGPDGEDVYVVALQYNHPTTLPGGDTAPLIDTPVDDTRGSGCFADQWAGIDATGKLALVKRGVCAIADKLKLAKAAGAVGVILYNQTPGKDIGSATLSAENLGLLVPVGLIPLEDATAWKARLAAGETLEVNLLVDAIWDERETWNIISETKEGDPNNVIVLGAHLDSVQAGPGVNDDGSGTTALLEIAGSFKKYSGFKNKVRFIWWGAEESGLVGSLYYTAQLSEAEADAIRFYWNYDMIGSINPVYNVYLGDNEGDKFGAQPIHDYIAAQGKPAAFGGFGSSSDYVGFLQLGIPSSGIFTGAGAPTDPCYHLACDTLDNINWDALTINAKAAARVAADFANELPAGLPRRATTTPARRSRDAIRREFQKWALASEQAEHAKSCSHGEHNVY
;
A
#
# COMPACT_ATOMS: atom_id res chain seq x y z
N MET A 1 71.65 47.42 -17.93
CA MET A 1 71.17 46.16 -17.29
C MET A 1 69.66 46.27 -17.21
N LYS A 2 68.90 45.55 -18.05
CA LYS A 2 67.44 45.49 -18.04
C LYS A 2 67.06 44.08 -17.55
N THR A 3 66.51 43.99 -16.37
CA THR A 3 65.97 42.78 -15.84
C THR A 3 64.53 42.56 -16.33
N ALA A 4 64.33 41.53 -17.11
CA ALA A 4 63.02 41.08 -17.55
C ALA A 4 62.43 40.11 -16.51
N THR A 5 61.30 40.47 -15.91
CA THR A 5 60.53 39.61 -15.02
C THR A 5 59.55 38.80 -15.85
N ALA A 6 59.75 37.51 -15.93
CA ALA A 6 58.80 36.58 -16.58
C ALA A 6 57.67 36.26 -15.61
N LEU A 7 56.44 36.62 -16.00
CA LEU A 7 55.23 36.25 -15.30
C LEU A 7 54.80 34.87 -15.81
N ALA A 8 54.93 33.85 -14.99
CA ALA A 8 54.37 32.50 -15.26
C ALA A 8 52.91 32.47 -14.90
N THR A 9 52.03 32.46 -15.89
CA THR A 9 50.58 32.26 -15.74
C THR A 9 50.32 30.76 -15.63
N ALA A 10 50.05 30.28 -14.42
CA ALA A 10 49.59 28.90 -14.19
C ALA A 10 48.13 28.80 -14.61
N LEU A 11 47.85 28.19 -15.76
CA LEU A 11 46.51 27.74 -16.11
C LEU A 11 46.14 26.53 -15.22
N PHE A 12 45.32 26.77 -14.23
CA PHE A 12 44.57 25.69 -13.56
C PHE A 12 43.51 25.22 -14.54
N ALA A 13 43.79 24.14 -15.26
CA ALA A 13 42.75 23.38 -15.95
C ALA A 13 41.83 22.75 -14.89
N LEU A 14 40.67 23.35 -14.69
CA LEU A 14 39.55 22.67 -14.03
C LEU A 14 39.22 21.42 -14.86
N ARG A 15 39.73 20.27 -14.47
CA ARG A 15 39.24 19.01 -14.96
C ARG A 15 37.83 18.86 -14.36
N SER A 16 36.82 19.25 -15.14
CA SER A 16 35.49 18.74 -15.00
C SER A 16 35.60 17.20 -15.11
N PHE A 17 35.50 16.49 -14.00
CA PHE A 17 35.27 15.06 -14.05
C PHE A 17 33.87 14.91 -14.64
N ALA A 18 33.78 14.75 -15.96
CA ALA A 18 32.55 14.29 -16.58
C ALA A 18 32.27 12.94 -15.95
N THR A 19 31.19 12.86 -15.18
CA THR A 19 30.66 11.57 -14.72
C THR A 19 30.31 10.78 -15.97
N ASP A 20 30.56 9.47 -15.94
CA ASP A 20 30.18 8.59 -17.04
C ASP A 20 28.67 8.69 -17.32
N PRO A 21 28.23 8.61 -18.59
CA PRO A 21 26.80 8.53 -18.88
C PRO A 21 26.21 7.23 -18.31
N LEU A 22 24.98 7.33 -17.79
CA LEU A 22 24.20 6.18 -17.33
C LEU A 22 23.83 5.29 -18.52
N THR A 23 23.87 3.98 -18.33
CA THR A 23 23.28 2.97 -19.24
C THR A 23 22.48 1.97 -18.43
N ALA A 24 21.55 1.26 -19.08
CA ALA A 24 20.79 0.19 -18.44
C ALA A 24 21.69 -0.88 -17.81
N ASP A 25 22.75 -1.29 -18.51
CA ASP A 25 23.70 -2.29 -17.99
C ASP A 25 24.47 -1.79 -16.75
N LYS A 26 24.82 -0.51 -16.71
CA LYS A 26 25.45 0.08 -15.51
C LYS A 26 24.47 0.17 -14.35
N ALA A 27 23.24 0.60 -14.59
CA ALA A 27 22.20 0.64 -13.57
C ALA A 27 21.94 -0.76 -13.00
N GLU A 28 21.79 -1.77 -13.86
CA GLU A 28 21.65 -3.16 -13.43
C GLU A 28 22.84 -3.66 -12.61
N ALA A 29 24.06 -3.38 -13.11
CA ALA A 29 25.29 -3.83 -12.44
C ALA A 29 25.50 -3.19 -11.06
N ASP A 30 24.90 -2.03 -10.82
CA ASP A 30 24.96 -1.34 -9.54
C ASP A 30 24.04 -1.93 -8.48
N ILE A 31 22.95 -2.60 -8.88
CA ILE A 31 22.03 -3.26 -7.94
C ILE A 31 22.66 -4.55 -7.42
N LYS A 32 22.87 -4.60 -6.11
CA LYS A 32 23.49 -5.73 -5.41
C LYS A 32 22.55 -6.28 -4.36
N THR A 33 22.43 -7.61 -4.29
CA THR A 33 21.63 -8.31 -3.28
C THR A 33 22.04 -7.89 -1.87
N GLU A 34 23.35 -7.81 -1.60
CA GLU A 34 23.88 -7.48 -0.27
C GLU A 34 23.52 -6.06 0.17
N GLU A 35 23.32 -5.13 -0.77
CA GLU A 35 22.87 -3.78 -0.46
C GLU A 35 21.37 -3.74 -0.17
N LEU A 36 20.56 -4.49 -0.92
CA LEU A 36 19.14 -4.68 -0.65
C LEU A 36 18.94 -5.34 0.72
N GLU A 37 19.68 -6.42 1.02
CA GLU A 37 19.67 -7.08 2.33
C GLU A 37 20.01 -6.10 3.46
N ARG A 38 21.07 -5.31 3.29
CA ARG A 38 21.48 -4.34 4.30
C ARG A 38 20.41 -3.28 4.56
N ASN A 39 19.76 -2.78 3.52
CA ASN A 39 18.72 -1.79 3.67
C ASN A 39 17.47 -2.39 4.34
N LEU A 40 17.04 -3.57 3.92
CA LEU A 40 15.93 -4.28 4.57
C LEU A 40 16.22 -4.64 6.02
N TRP A 41 17.46 -5.05 6.32
CA TRP A 41 17.88 -5.28 7.71
C TRP A 41 17.74 -4.01 8.57
N ASN A 42 18.10 -2.84 8.01
CA ASN A 42 17.93 -1.56 8.72
C ASN A 42 16.46 -1.21 8.93
N LEU A 43 15.59 -1.39 7.92
CA LEU A 43 14.15 -1.14 8.08
C LEU A 43 13.51 -2.11 9.08
N ASN A 44 13.86 -3.39 9.02
CA ASN A 44 13.41 -4.38 10.02
C ASN A 44 13.89 -4.05 11.44
N LYS A 45 15.15 -3.58 11.56
CA LYS A 45 15.68 -3.11 12.84
C LYS A 45 14.94 -1.86 13.34
N ILE A 46 14.65 -0.91 12.46
CA ILE A 46 13.87 0.29 12.79
C ILE A 46 12.49 -0.12 13.32
N ALA A 47 11.79 -1.01 12.64
CA ALA A 47 10.49 -1.51 13.09
C ALA A 47 10.60 -2.13 14.49
N ARG A 48 11.52 -3.07 14.69
CA ARG A 48 11.74 -3.73 15.98
C ARG A 48 12.03 -2.74 17.12
N ASP A 49 12.87 -1.73 16.85
CA ASP A 49 13.30 -0.76 17.87
C ASP A 49 12.19 0.30 18.15
N ASN A 50 11.11 0.33 17.37
CA ASN A 50 10.03 1.30 17.45
C ASN A 50 8.63 0.66 17.56
N GLY A 51 8.50 -0.44 18.28
CA GLY A 51 7.21 -1.05 18.58
C GLY A 51 6.74 -2.11 17.56
N GLY A 52 7.66 -2.63 16.75
CA GLY A 52 7.42 -3.76 15.85
C GLY A 52 6.90 -3.38 14.46
N ASN A 53 6.75 -2.10 14.15
CA ASN A 53 6.22 -1.65 12.88
C ASN A 53 6.84 -0.32 12.41
N ARG A 54 6.50 0.08 11.17
CA ARG A 54 6.88 1.35 10.54
C ARG A 54 5.64 2.16 10.13
N ALA A 55 4.52 1.91 10.81
CA ALA A 55 3.23 2.44 10.44
C ALA A 55 3.17 3.97 10.54
N PHE A 56 2.39 4.56 9.65
CA PHE A 56 2.04 5.98 9.64
C PHE A 56 1.66 6.47 11.04
N GLY A 57 2.14 7.66 11.39
CA GLY A 57 1.81 8.30 12.67
C GLY A 57 2.50 7.67 13.90
N LEU A 58 3.33 6.64 13.73
CA LEU A 58 4.11 5.99 14.77
C LEU A 58 5.62 6.24 14.62
N PRO A 59 6.42 6.05 15.69
CA PRO A 59 7.85 6.35 15.65
C PRO A 59 8.63 5.61 14.56
N GLY A 60 8.22 4.39 14.20
CA GLY A 60 8.89 3.59 13.18
C GLY A 60 8.83 4.23 11.79
N TYR A 61 7.71 4.88 11.43
CA TYR A 61 7.62 5.62 10.17
C TYR A 61 8.61 6.79 10.13
N LYS A 62 8.65 7.59 11.20
CA LYS A 62 9.61 8.69 11.28
C LYS A 62 11.06 8.21 11.19
N ALA A 63 11.42 7.15 11.90
CA ALA A 63 12.77 6.59 11.86
C ALA A 63 13.13 6.03 10.48
N SER A 64 12.15 5.42 9.76
CA SER A 64 12.32 4.99 8.38
C SER A 64 12.54 6.18 7.44
N SER A 65 11.78 7.25 7.64
CA SER A 65 11.95 8.49 6.86
C SER A 65 13.32 9.14 7.09
N ASP A 66 13.76 9.21 8.35
CA ASP A 66 15.08 9.74 8.69
C ASP A 66 16.20 8.92 8.01
N TYR A 67 16.03 7.60 7.94
CA TYR A 67 16.95 6.68 7.27
C TYR A 67 17.03 6.92 5.75
N ILE A 68 15.91 7.13 5.08
CA ILE A 68 15.88 7.47 3.65
C ILE A 68 16.47 8.86 3.41
N LEU A 69 16.04 9.86 4.20
CA LEU A 69 16.49 11.25 4.07
C LEU A 69 18.02 11.40 4.28
N GLU A 70 18.62 10.67 5.24
CA GLU A 70 20.08 10.65 5.43
C GLU A 70 20.78 10.28 4.11
N ARG A 71 20.23 9.39 3.32
CA ARG A 71 20.83 8.99 2.05
C ARG A 71 20.55 10.01 0.94
N VAL A 72 19.29 10.34 0.70
CA VAL A 72 18.92 11.15 -0.46
C VAL A 72 19.31 12.62 -0.29
N GLN A 73 19.18 13.19 0.90
CA GLN A 73 19.61 14.56 1.20
C GLN A 73 21.08 14.61 1.64
N GLY A 74 21.53 13.65 2.43
CA GLY A 74 22.87 13.67 3.02
C GLY A 74 23.94 13.15 2.06
N ARG A 75 23.67 12.07 1.33
CA ARG A 75 24.70 11.40 0.48
C ARG A 75 24.52 11.61 -1.01
N PHE A 76 23.27 11.83 -1.48
CA PHE A 76 22.96 11.94 -2.92
C PHE A 76 22.72 13.39 -3.36
N TYR A 77 22.83 14.37 -2.45
CA TYR A 77 22.49 15.78 -2.65
C TYR A 77 23.18 16.44 -3.86
N LYS A 78 24.29 15.89 -4.32
CA LYS A 78 24.99 16.47 -5.48
C LYS A 78 24.22 16.28 -6.78
N GLN A 79 23.55 15.15 -6.94
CA GLN A 79 22.81 14.76 -8.14
C GLN A 79 21.30 14.82 -7.98
N LEU A 80 20.82 14.73 -6.73
CA LEU A 80 19.40 14.74 -6.43
C LEU A 80 19.01 15.97 -5.64
N ASP A 81 17.85 16.52 -5.94
CA ASP A 81 17.13 17.47 -5.10
C ASP A 81 16.00 16.77 -4.39
N THR A 82 15.93 16.91 -3.07
CA THR A 82 14.95 16.21 -2.25
C THR A 82 14.08 17.19 -1.47
N LYS A 83 12.79 17.00 -1.54
CA LYS A 83 11.80 17.72 -0.74
C LYS A 83 10.92 16.73 0.04
N VAL A 84 10.39 17.20 1.16
CA VAL A 84 9.38 16.48 1.95
C VAL A 84 8.04 17.18 1.74
N GLN A 85 7.03 16.40 1.39
CA GLN A 85 5.67 16.89 1.20
C GLN A 85 4.81 16.47 2.39
N TYR A 86 4.56 17.40 3.33
CA TYR A 86 3.77 17.16 4.52
C TYR A 86 2.27 17.26 4.26
N PHE A 87 1.51 16.44 4.97
CA PHE A 87 0.05 16.48 5.00
C PHE A 87 -0.46 15.84 6.29
N ASN A 88 -1.72 16.14 6.65
CA ASN A 88 -2.36 15.53 7.81
C ASN A 88 -3.31 14.43 7.35
N HIS A 89 -3.39 13.38 8.15
CA HIS A 89 -4.38 12.32 7.97
C HIS A 89 -4.81 11.78 9.33
N THR A 90 -6.03 11.26 9.39
CA THR A 90 -6.54 10.63 10.61
C THR A 90 -5.84 9.31 10.86
N PHE A 91 -5.11 9.24 11.95
CA PHE A 91 -4.54 8.01 12.47
C PHE A 91 -5.61 7.24 13.25
N SER A 92 -5.60 5.91 13.13
CA SER A 92 -6.46 5.03 13.91
C SER A 92 -5.63 3.89 14.48
N GLN A 93 -5.91 3.53 15.75
CA GLN A 93 -5.30 2.37 16.39
C GLN A 93 -6.30 1.69 17.30
N THR A 94 -6.48 0.38 17.14
CA THR A 94 -7.13 -0.46 18.12
C THR A 94 -6.07 -0.96 19.10
N ARG A 95 -6.18 -0.55 20.37
CA ARG A 95 -5.25 -0.92 21.44
C ARG A 95 -5.61 -2.25 22.08
N GLU A 96 -6.92 -2.53 22.16
CA GLU A 96 -7.46 -3.76 22.69
C GLU A 96 -8.77 -4.10 22.00
N ILE A 97 -8.98 -5.36 21.70
CA ILE A 97 -10.25 -5.90 21.23
C ILE A 97 -10.46 -7.28 21.83
N SER A 98 -11.68 -7.54 22.31
CA SER A 98 -12.08 -8.88 22.75
C SER A 98 -13.57 -9.11 22.54
N VAL A 99 -13.93 -10.36 22.34
CA VAL A 99 -15.31 -10.84 22.33
C VAL A 99 -15.42 -11.96 23.34
N THR A 100 -16.29 -11.76 24.34
CA THR A 100 -16.65 -12.83 25.30
C THR A 100 -17.99 -13.37 24.89
N GLY A 101 -18.05 -14.67 24.61
CA GLY A 101 -19.24 -15.34 24.19
C GLY A 101 -20.22 -15.61 25.34
N PRO A 102 -21.43 -16.16 25.03
CA PRO A 102 -22.53 -16.28 25.99
C PRO A 102 -22.27 -17.24 27.18
N ASP A 103 -21.28 -18.12 27.06
CA ASP A 103 -20.90 -19.03 28.14
C ASP A 103 -19.62 -18.55 28.89
N GLY A 104 -19.17 -17.31 28.59
CA GLY A 104 -17.96 -16.71 29.17
C GLY A 104 -16.68 -17.10 28.43
N GLU A 105 -16.79 -17.75 27.28
CA GLU A 105 -15.66 -18.15 26.45
C GLU A 105 -15.00 -16.96 25.78
N ASP A 106 -13.66 -17.02 25.67
CA ASP A 106 -12.88 -16.09 24.87
C ASP A 106 -12.96 -16.47 23.39
N VAL A 107 -13.52 -15.60 22.57
CA VAL A 107 -13.73 -15.82 21.15
C VAL A 107 -12.65 -15.10 20.35
N TYR A 108 -12.00 -15.82 19.43
CA TYR A 108 -11.05 -15.20 18.52
C TYR A 108 -11.70 -14.04 17.75
N VAL A 109 -11.07 -12.87 17.77
CA VAL A 109 -11.60 -11.66 17.14
C VAL A 109 -10.52 -10.90 16.41
N VAL A 110 -10.84 -10.40 15.22
CA VAL A 110 -9.97 -9.53 14.40
C VAL A 110 -10.48 -8.10 14.49
N ALA A 111 -9.55 -7.18 14.78
CA ALA A 111 -9.83 -5.74 14.74
C ALA A 111 -9.89 -5.22 13.31
N LEU A 112 -10.76 -4.25 13.07
CA LEU A 112 -10.83 -3.51 11.82
C LEU A 112 -10.21 -2.12 12.01
N GLN A 113 -9.57 -1.60 10.99
CA GLN A 113 -9.00 -0.27 11.02
C GLN A 113 -10.12 0.80 11.05
N TYR A 114 -9.93 1.89 11.80
CA TYR A 114 -10.94 2.93 12.06
C TYR A 114 -12.18 2.44 12.82
N ASN A 115 -12.00 1.40 13.65
CA ASN A 115 -13.08 0.88 14.50
C ASN A 115 -13.56 1.92 15.51
N HIS A 116 -14.83 1.84 15.88
CA HIS A 116 -15.41 2.69 16.91
C HIS A 116 -15.18 2.07 18.31
N PRO A 117 -14.80 2.84 19.33
CA PRO A 117 -14.66 2.30 20.69
C PRO A 117 -16.00 1.94 21.31
N THR A 118 -15.97 0.92 22.18
CA THR A 118 -17.05 0.58 23.13
C THR A 118 -16.93 1.42 24.40
N THR A 119 -17.84 1.22 25.33
CA THR A 119 -17.74 1.77 26.69
C THR A 119 -16.51 1.20 27.40
N LEU A 120 -15.68 2.07 27.95
CA LEU A 120 -14.46 1.68 28.67
C LEU A 120 -14.56 2.03 30.16
N PRO A 121 -13.98 1.22 31.05
CA PRO A 121 -13.43 -0.11 30.81
C PRO A 121 -14.53 -1.17 30.66
N GLY A 122 -14.19 -2.33 30.06
CA GLY A 122 -15.00 -3.57 30.10
C GLY A 122 -15.89 -3.83 28.89
N GLY A 123 -16.01 -2.89 27.96
CA GLY A 123 -16.81 -3.11 26.75
C GLY A 123 -18.32 -2.97 26.96
N ASP A 124 -19.08 -3.37 25.96
CA ASP A 124 -20.53 -3.34 25.96
C ASP A 124 -21.07 -4.78 25.99
N THR A 125 -21.72 -5.18 27.08
CA THR A 125 -22.44 -6.45 27.21
C THR A 125 -23.90 -6.23 26.84
N ALA A 126 -24.39 -6.97 25.84
CA ALA A 126 -25.77 -6.84 25.38
C ALA A 126 -26.32 -8.15 24.80
N PRO A 127 -27.66 -8.29 24.75
CA PRO A 127 -28.28 -9.41 24.06
C PRO A 127 -27.89 -9.44 22.59
N LEU A 128 -27.59 -10.64 22.09
CA LEU A 128 -27.26 -10.87 20.67
C LEU A 128 -28.54 -11.11 19.86
N ILE A 129 -28.66 -10.47 18.70
CA ILE A 129 -29.72 -10.75 17.74
C ILE A 129 -29.14 -11.27 16.45
N ASP A 130 -29.84 -12.22 15.83
CA ASP A 130 -29.48 -12.69 14.49
C ASP A 130 -30.04 -11.74 13.40
N THR A 131 -29.31 -11.62 12.29
CA THR A 131 -29.77 -10.88 11.12
C THR A 131 -29.95 -11.83 9.93
N PRO A 132 -30.88 -11.53 8.99
CA PRO A 132 -31.08 -12.34 7.80
C PRO A 132 -29.81 -12.51 6.97
N VAL A 133 -29.57 -13.74 6.49
CA VAL A 133 -28.48 -14.04 5.57
C VAL A 133 -29.00 -13.92 4.14
N ASP A 134 -28.29 -13.13 3.33
CA ASP A 134 -28.55 -12.96 1.90
C ASP A 134 -27.21 -12.99 1.15
N ASP A 135 -26.83 -14.17 0.66
CA ASP A 135 -25.56 -14.35 -0.03
C ASP A 135 -25.56 -13.77 -1.46
N THR A 136 -26.74 -13.41 -1.98
CA THR A 136 -26.87 -12.83 -3.32
C THR A 136 -26.75 -11.30 -3.29
N ARG A 137 -27.49 -10.66 -2.39
CA ARG A 137 -27.52 -9.20 -2.27
C ARG A 137 -26.54 -8.68 -1.21
N GLY A 138 -26.05 -9.57 -0.35
CA GLY A 138 -25.26 -9.26 0.84
C GLY A 138 -26.13 -9.09 2.10
N SER A 139 -25.68 -9.72 3.18
CA SER A 139 -26.37 -9.69 4.47
C SER A 139 -26.20 -8.34 5.15
N GLY A 140 -27.30 -7.73 5.56
CA GLY A 140 -27.28 -6.41 6.22
C GLY A 140 -26.88 -5.22 5.34
N CYS A 141 -26.85 -5.40 4.00
CA CYS A 141 -26.43 -4.39 3.03
C CYS A 141 -27.52 -3.37 2.67
N PHE A 142 -28.78 -3.67 2.95
CA PHE A 142 -29.93 -2.85 2.55
C PHE A 142 -30.88 -2.61 3.70
N ALA A 143 -31.52 -1.44 3.72
CA ALA A 143 -32.44 -1.05 4.79
C ALA A 143 -33.65 -2.00 4.94
N ASP A 144 -34.11 -2.61 3.86
CA ASP A 144 -35.21 -3.58 3.88
C ASP A 144 -34.86 -4.87 4.64
N GLN A 145 -33.58 -5.23 4.71
CA GLN A 145 -33.10 -6.40 5.48
C GLN A 145 -33.15 -6.15 7.00
N TRP A 146 -33.22 -4.89 7.42
CA TRP A 146 -33.38 -4.49 8.82
C TRP A 146 -34.82 -4.20 9.20
N ALA A 147 -35.76 -4.26 8.23
CA ALA A 147 -37.15 -4.00 8.49
C ALA A 147 -37.75 -5.05 9.46
N GLY A 148 -38.36 -4.58 10.53
CA GLY A 148 -38.95 -5.46 11.58
C GLY A 148 -37.93 -6.03 12.58
N ILE A 149 -36.65 -5.70 12.47
CA ILE A 149 -35.63 -6.07 13.44
C ILE A 149 -35.52 -4.96 14.49
N ASP A 150 -35.85 -5.27 15.75
CA ASP A 150 -35.55 -4.39 16.88
C ASP A 150 -34.15 -4.70 17.41
N ALA A 151 -33.17 -3.92 16.95
CA ALA A 151 -31.79 -3.99 17.41
C ALA A 151 -31.47 -3.04 18.57
N THR A 152 -32.48 -2.33 19.09
CA THR A 152 -32.29 -1.32 20.13
C THR A 152 -31.61 -1.89 21.36
N GLY A 153 -30.42 -1.39 21.70
CA GLY A 153 -29.63 -1.81 22.85
C GLY A 153 -29.04 -3.23 22.73
N LYS A 154 -28.95 -3.78 21.52
CA LYS A 154 -28.46 -5.15 21.28
C LYS A 154 -27.20 -5.13 20.38
N LEU A 155 -26.45 -6.24 20.45
CA LEU A 155 -25.41 -6.56 19.45
C LEU A 155 -26.05 -7.30 18.27
N ALA A 156 -25.73 -6.89 17.04
CA ALA A 156 -26.24 -7.54 15.84
C ALA A 156 -25.21 -8.51 15.26
N LEU A 157 -25.61 -9.78 15.08
CA LEU A 157 -24.78 -10.80 14.43
C LEU A 157 -24.98 -10.71 12.91
N VAL A 158 -23.97 -10.25 12.16
CA VAL A 158 -24.06 -9.93 10.74
C VAL A 158 -23.00 -10.70 9.94
N LYS A 159 -23.38 -11.26 8.78
CA LYS A 159 -22.45 -11.93 7.88
C LYS A 159 -21.63 -10.91 7.08
N ARG A 160 -20.30 -11.12 7.01
CA ARG A 160 -19.39 -10.36 6.13
C ARG A 160 -19.76 -10.60 4.65
N GLY A 161 -19.33 -9.68 3.76
CA GLY A 161 -19.34 -9.85 2.30
C GLY A 161 -20.38 -9.03 1.56
N VAL A 162 -20.19 -8.95 0.25
CA VAL A 162 -20.94 -8.29 -0.81
C VAL A 162 -20.87 -6.76 -0.76
N CYS A 163 -21.24 -6.08 0.33
CA CYS A 163 -21.13 -4.63 0.47
C CYS A 163 -20.07 -4.24 1.52
N ALA A 164 -19.70 -2.95 1.54
CA ALA A 164 -18.78 -2.41 2.53
C ALA A 164 -19.26 -2.69 3.96
N ILE A 165 -18.33 -3.09 4.81
CA ILE A 165 -18.63 -3.32 6.23
C ILE A 165 -19.20 -2.04 6.85
N ALA A 166 -18.63 -0.88 6.53
CA ALA A 166 -19.13 0.41 7.02
C ALA A 166 -20.62 0.65 6.73
N ASP A 167 -21.13 0.21 5.58
CA ASP A 167 -22.54 0.37 5.23
C ASP A 167 -23.44 -0.54 6.08
N LYS A 168 -22.99 -1.76 6.36
CA LYS A 168 -23.68 -2.66 7.33
C LYS A 168 -23.75 -2.03 8.71
N LEU A 169 -22.63 -1.43 9.18
CA LEU A 169 -22.56 -0.79 10.50
C LEU A 169 -23.44 0.45 10.60
N LYS A 170 -23.56 1.24 9.54
CA LYS A 170 -24.49 2.39 9.47
C LYS A 170 -25.94 1.93 9.58
N LEU A 171 -26.30 0.86 8.89
CA LEU A 171 -27.65 0.30 8.93
C LEU A 171 -27.95 -0.35 10.29
N ALA A 172 -26.99 -1.05 10.89
CA ALA A 172 -27.12 -1.58 12.26
C ALA A 172 -27.36 -0.44 13.27
N LYS A 173 -26.58 0.64 13.18
CA LYS A 173 -26.76 1.84 14.00
C LYS A 173 -28.15 2.45 13.83
N ALA A 174 -28.61 2.57 12.58
CA ALA A 174 -29.95 3.08 12.28
C ALA A 174 -31.07 2.20 12.83
N ALA A 175 -30.85 0.89 12.94
CA ALA A 175 -31.76 -0.06 13.59
C ALA A 175 -31.66 -0.07 15.12
N GLY A 176 -30.76 0.73 15.72
CA GLY A 176 -30.60 0.86 17.16
C GLY A 176 -29.55 -0.05 17.80
N ALA A 177 -28.77 -0.81 17.00
CA ALA A 177 -27.70 -1.65 17.53
C ALA A 177 -26.63 -0.84 18.26
N VAL A 178 -26.13 -1.34 19.38
CA VAL A 178 -25.01 -0.76 20.13
C VAL A 178 -23.65 -1.21 19.60
N GLY A 179 -23.61 -2.32 18.85
CA GLY A 179 -22.44 -2.85 18.18
C GLY A 179 -22.79 -3.97 17.23
N VAL A 180 -21.80 -4.44 16.49
CA VAL A 180 -21.94 -5.55 15.55
C VAL A 180 -20.89 -6.63 15.84
N ILE A 181 -21.35 -7.86 15.94
CA ILE A 181 -20.50 -9.04 15.81
C ILE A 181 -20.56 -9.46 14.34
N LEU A 182 -19.54 -9.09 13.60
CA LEU A 182 -19.39 -9.47 12.21
C LEU A 182 -18.76 -10.87 12.15
N TYR A 183 -19.25 -11.76 11.31
CA TYR A 183 -18.65 -13.08 11.16
C TYR A 183 -18.18 -13.36 9.74
N ASN A 184 -17.07 -14.10 9.64
CA ASN A 184 -16.45 -14.40 8.36
C ASN A 184 -17.33 -15.29 7.47
N GLN A 185 -17.03 -15.34 6.18
CA GLN A 185 -17.76 -16.15 5.19
C GLN A 185 -17.19 -17.56 5.08
N THR A 186 -15.90 -17.71 5.35
CA THR A 186 -15.14 -18.96 5.25
C THR A 186 -14.79 -19.50 6.63
N PRO A 187 -14.69 -20.83 6.78
CA PRO A 187 -14.23 -21.44 8.02
C PRO A 187 -12.79 -21.08 8.38
N GLY A 188 -12.50 -21.18 9.70
CA GLY A 188 -11.14 -21.02 10.24
C GLY A 188 -10.85 -19.63 10.80
N LYS A 189 -9.63 -19.50 11.33
CA LYS A 189 -9.13 -18.28 11.98
C LYS A 189 -8.22 -17.44 11.05
N ASP A 190 -8.06 -17.86 9.82
CA ASP A 190 -7.36 -17.07 8.80
C ASP A 190 -8.34 -16.01 8.26
N ILE A 191 -8.47 -14.94 9.01
CA ILE A 191 -9.44 -13.88 8.78
C ILE A 191 -8.67 -12.57 8.53
N GLY A 192 -8.67 -12.11 7.29
CA GLY A 192 -8.08 -10.81 6.95
C GLY A 192 -8.82 -9.65 7.64
N SER A 193 -8.07 -8.67 8.13
CA SER A 193 -8.62 -7.40 8.59
C SER A 193 -9.22 -6.61 7.42
N ALA A 194 -9.83 -5.48 7.70
CA ALA A 194 -10.36 -4.54 6.70
C ALA A 194 -10.35 -3.11 7.25
N THR A 195 -10.45 -2.14 6.37
CA THR A 195 -10.61 -0.74 6.76
C THR A 195 -12.08 -0.32 6.74
N LEU A 196 -12.48 0.44 7.76
CA LEU A 196 -13.79 1.11 7.81
C LEU A 196 -13.75 2.52 7.22
N SER A 197 -12.56 2.98 6.82
CA SER A 197 -12.23 4.31 6.30
C SER A 197 -12.41 5.47 7.30
N ALA A 198 -11.45 6.38 7.32
CA ALA A 198 -11.44 7.53 8.23
C ALA A 198 -12.68 8.43 8.12
N GLU A 199 -13.28 8.52 6.94
CA GLU A 199 -14.48 9.35 6.70
C GLU A 199 -15.76 8.81 7.35
N ASN A 200 -15.75 7.55 7.81
CA ASN A 200 -16.87 6.94 8.53
C ASN A 200 -16.77 7.09 10.05
N LEU A 201 -15.70 7.72 10.55
CA LEU A 201 -15.54 7.96 11.98
C LEU A 201 -16.72 8.73 12.56
N GLY A 202 -17.22 8.28 13.71
CA GLY A 202 -18.40 8.82 14.36
C GLY A 202 -19.75 8.41 13.76
N LEU A 203 -19.76 7.80 12.56
CA LEU A 203 -20.97 7.36 11.89
C LEU A 203 -21.33 5.89 12.18
N LEU A 204 -20.39 5.12 12.69
CA LEU A 204 -20.49 3.67 12.86
C LEU A 204 -20.82 3.29 14.30
N VAL A 205 -21.07 2.01 14.51
CA VAL A 205 -21.04 1.32 15.83
C VAL A 205 -19.78 0.47 15.93
N PRO A 206 -19.29 0.14 17.14
CA PRO A 206 -18.16 -0.78 17.30
C PRO A 206 -18.43 -2.14 16.67
N VAL A 207 -17.36 -2.80 16.19
CA VAL A 207 -17.45 -4.10 15.53
C VAL A 207 -16.29 -5.02 15.94
N GLY A 208 -16.59 -6.31 16.12
CA GLY A 208 -15.61 -7.38 16.25
C GLY A 208 -15.86 -8.42 15.14
N LEU A 209 -14.81 -8.80 14.40
CA LEU A 209 -14.89 -9.80 13.34
C LEU A 209 -14.44 -11.16 13.87
N ILE A 210 -15.37 -12.15 13.88
CA ILE A 210 -15.19 -13.48 14.47
C ILE A 210 -15.21 -14.60 13.41
N PRO A 211 -14.73 -15.82 13.73
CA PRO A 211 -14.87 -17.00 12.87
C PRO A 211 -16.32 -17.37 12.54
N LEU A 212 -16.51 -18.01 11.40
CA LEU A 212 -17.81 -18.53 10.96
C LEU A 212 -18.38 -19.58 11.91
N GLU A 213 -17.52 -20.41 12.50
CA GLU A 213 -17.90 -21.51 13.39
C GLU A 213 -18.60 -21.01 14.65
N ASP A 214 -18.03 -19.99 15.31
CA ASP A 214 -18.58 -19.40 16.52
C ASP A 214 -19.95 -18.78 16.24
N ALA A 215 -20.06 -18.01 15.17
CA ALA A 215 -21.32 -17.43 14.72
C ALA A 215 -22.37 -18.49 14.39
N THR A 216 -21.97 -19.58 13.72
CA THR A 216 -22.88 -20.68 13.36
C THR A 216 -23.45 -21.35 14.61
N ALA A 217 -22.62 -21.58 15.61
CA ALA A 217 -23.07 -22.14 16.91
C ALA A 217 -24.05 -21.19 17.59
N TRP A 218 -23.78 -19.91 17.65
CA TRP A 218 -24.67 -18.91 18.24
C TRP A 218 -26.00 -18.78 17.50
N LYS A 219 -25.98 -18.78 16.17
CA LYS A 219 -27.18 -18.74 15.31
C LYS A 219 -28.11 -19.93 15.60
N ALA A 220 -27.56 -21.14 15.78
CA ALA A 220 -28.34 -22.31 16.11
C ALA A 220 -29.05 -22.17 17.47
N ARG A 221 -28.38 -21.60 18.47
CA ARG A 221 -28.94 -21.34 19.80
C ARG A 221 -30.03 -20.26 19.77
N LEU A 222 -29.78 -19.16 19.04
CA LEU A 222 -30.78 -18.09 18.82
C LEU A 222 -32.03 -18.64 18.12
N ALA A 223 -31.87 -19.50 17.11
CA ALA A 223 -32.97 -20.15 16.40
C ALA A 223 -33.77 -21.13 17.30
N ALA A 224 -33.13 -21.71 18.30
CA ALA A 224 -33.79 -22.53 19.35
C ALA A 224 -34.54 -21.68 20.38
N GLY A 225 -34.47 -20.35 20.31
CA GLY A 225 -35.14 -19.41 21.20
C GLY A 225 -34.36 -19.06 22.47
N GLU A 226 -33.06 -19.36 22.52
CA GLU A 226 -32.21 -18.93 23.62
C GLU A 226 -31.93 -17.41 23.53
N THR A 227 -31.81 -16.79 24.71
CA THR A 227 -31.29 -15.43 24.81
C THR A 227 -29.79 -15.51 25.08
N LEU A 228 -28.98 -14.98 24.18
CA LEU A 228 -27.53 -14.97 24.32
C LEU A 228 -27.07 -13.55 24.66
N GLU A 229 -26.24 -13.41 25.70
CA GLU A 229 -25.55 -12.18 26.01
C GLU A 229 -24.08 -12.31 25.58
N VAL A 230 -23.56 -11.32 24.87
CA VAL A 230 -22.20 -11.28 24.39
C VAL A 230 -21.56 -9.95 24.80
N ASN A 231 -20.30 -9.98 25.20
CA ASN A 231 -19.54 -8.76 25.46
C ASN A 231 -18.63 -8.48 24.26
N LEU A 232 -18.66 -7.24 23.80
CA LEU A 232 -17.70 -6.69 22.82
C LEU A 232 -16.91 -5.58 23.50
N LEU A 233 -15.59 -5.73 23.58
CA LEU A 233 -14.65 -4.70 23.98
C LEU A 233 -13.86 -4.23 22.77
N VAL A 234 -13.87 -2.93 22.52
CA VAL A 234 -13.00 -2.25 21.54
C VAL A 234 -12.43 -1.01 22.21
N ASP A 235 -11.14 -1.03 22.53
CA ASP A 235 -10.39 0.15 22.90
C ASP A 235 -9.67 0.69 21.66
N ALA A 236 -10.30 1.63 20.99
CA ALA A 236 -9.76 2.26 19.79
C ALA A 236 -9.63 3.76 19.98
N ILE A 237 -8.58 4.31 19.40
CA ILE A 237 -8.33 5.75 19.33
C ILE A 237 -8.20 6.19 17.88
N TRP A 238 -8.54 7.43 17.63
CA TRP A 238 -8.20 8.14 16.41
C TRP A 238 -7.89 9.59 16.73
N ASP A 239 -6.89 10.11 16.03
CA ASP A 239 -6.48 11.51 16.09
C ASP A 239 -5.88 11.94 14.74
N GLU A 240 -5.77 13.24 14.53
CA GLU A 240 -5.15 13.76 13.32
C GLU A 240 -3.63 13.83 13.52
N ARG A 241 -2.86 13.19 12.62
CA ARG A 241 -1.40 13.17 12.66
C ARG A 241 -0.81 13.66 11.36
N GLU A 242 0.30 14.38 11.49
CA GLU A 242 1.12 14.75 10.34
C GLU A 242 1.84 13.53 9.79
N THR A 243 1.88 13.43 8.48
CA THR A 243 2.69 12.48 7.73
C THR A 243 3.25 13.15 6.48
N TRP A 244 4.02 12.43 5.68
CA TRP A 244 4.71 13.03 4.55
C TRP A 244 5.11 12.01 3.49
N ASN A 245 5.28 12.49 2.27
CA ASN A 245 5.99 11.82 1.20
C ASN A 245 7.42 12.35 1.12
N ILE A 246 8.39 11.51 0.77
CA ILE A 246 9.75 11.92 0.43
C ILE A 246 9.88 11.91 -1.09
N ILE A 247 10.18 13.05 -1.68
CA ILE A 247 10.28 13.24 -3.13
C ILE A 247 11.70 13.66 -3.46
N SER A 248 12.42 12.83 -4.21
CA SER A 248 13.79 13.08 -4.62
C SER A 248 13.89 12.99 -6.13
N GLU A 249 14.46 13.99 -6.79
CA GLU A 249 14.55 13.99 -8.25
C GLU A 249 15.94 14.36 -8.75
N THR A 250 16.30 13.88 -9.93
CA THR A 250 17.57 14.25 -10.56
C THR A 250 17.62 15.74 -10.85
N LYS A 251 18.76 16.39 -10.59
CA LYS A 251 18.98 17.81 -10.95
C LYS A 251 18.98 18.00 -12.44
N GLU A 252 19.54 17.04 -13.15
CA GLU A 252 19.55 16.99 -14.62
C GLU A 252 18.23 16.43 -15.16
N GLY A 253 18.05 16.57 -16.46
CA GLY A 253 16.89 16.10 -17.21
C GLY A 253 15.84 17.17 -17.45
N ASP A 254 15.09 17.01 -18.54
CA ASP A 254 14.02 17.92 -18.93
C ASP A 254 12.87 17.87 -17.93
N PRO A 255 12.53 18.99 -17.26
CA PRO A 255 11.42 19.03 -16.32
C PRO A 255 10.03 18.86 -16.98
N ASN A 256 9.94 18.93 -18.30
CA ASN A 256 8.71 18.64 -19.05
C ASN A 256 8.60 17.16 -19.46
N ASN A 257 9.59 16.35 -19.12
CA ASN A 257 9.63 14.90 -19.34
C ASN A 257 10.12 14.24 -18.05
N VAL A 258 9.21 13.97 -17.12
CA VAL A 258 9.50 13.37 -15.82
C VAL A 258 9.07 11.91 -15.83
N ILE A 259 9.95 11.01 -15.47
CA ILE A 259 9.61 9.63 -15.14
C ILE A 259 9.58 9.48 -13.63
N VAL A 260 8.59 8.77 -13.12
CA VAL A 260 8.36 8.63 -11.67
C VAL A 260 8.43 7.17 -11.28
N LEU A 261 9.19 6.87 -10.24
CA LEU A 261 9.25 5.58 -9.57
C LEU A 261 8.73 5.77 -8.15
N GLY A 262 7.84 4.89 -7.70
CA GLY A 262 7.23 4.97 -6.37
C GLY A 262 7.23 3.64 -5.64
N ALA A 263 7.33 3.73 -4.32
CA ALA A 263 7.21 2.66 -3.34
C ALA A 263 6.71 3.27 -2.04
N HIS A 264 5.96 2.55 -1.21
CA HIS A 264 5.56 3.14 0.05
C HIS A 264 6.56 2.83 1.19
N LEU A 265 6.62 3.72 2.16
CA LEU A 265 7.60 3.67 3.23
C LEU A 265 7.01 3.18 4.55
N ASP A 266 5.71 3.36 4.76
CA ASP A 266 5.02 2.86 5.93
C ASP A 266 4.79 1.35 5.87
N SER A 267 4.36 0.77 6.95
CA SER A 267 3.87 -0.60 7.07
C SER A 267 2.54 -0.60 7.81
N VAL A 268 1.85 -1.73 7.84
CA VAL A 268 0.76 -1.96 8.79
C VAL A 268 1.24 -1.90 10.23
N GLN A 269 0.33 -1.67 11.20
CA GLN A 269 0.66 -1.67 12.62
C GLN A 269 0.97 -3.09 13.15
N ALA A 270 0.53 -4.13 12.45
CA ALA A 270 0.69 -5.52 12.86
C ALA A 270 2.11 -6.07 12.67
N GLY A 271 2.92 -5.47 11.78
CA GLY A 271 4.23 -6.02 11.45
C GLY A 271 5.24 -5.02 10.91
N PRO A 272 6.48 -5.48 10.72
CA PRO A 272 7.58 -4.62 10.26
C PRO A 272 7.48 -4.24 8.78
N GLY A 273 6.68 -4.96 7.97
CA GLY A 273 6.52 -4.68 6.55
C GLY A 273 7.82 -4.80 5.77
N VAL A 274 8.52 -5.93 5.86
CA VAL A 274 9.83 -6.09 5.19
C VAL A 274 9.64 -6.37 3.71
N ASN A 275 8.66 -7.20 3.33
CA ASN A 275 8.25 -7.32 1.94
C ASN A 275 7.28 -6.19 1.57
N ASP A 276 6.30 -5.87 2.42
CA ASP A 276 5.25 -4.87 2.24
C ASP A 276 5.53 -3.57 3.04
N ASP A 277 6.07 -2.50 2.49
CA ASP A 277 6.79 -2.41 1.21
C ASP A 277 8.25 -2.00 1.43
N GLY A 278 8.91 -2.67 2.38
CA GLY A 278 10.36 -2.56 2.52
C GLY A 278 11.08 -2.96 1.23
N SER A 279 10.55 -3.96 0.50
CA SER A 279 11.15 -4.50 -0.72
C SER A 279 11.23 -3.44 -1.83
N GLY A 280 10.13 -2.77 -2.16
CA GLY A 280 10.11 -1.68 -3.14
C GLY A 280 10.86 -0.45 -2.65
N THR A 281 10.66 -0.08 -1.38
CA THR A 281 11.38 1.05 -0.75
C THR A 281 12.89 0.91 -0.88
N THR A 282 13.46 -0.28 -0.64
CA THR A 282 14.92 -0.49 -0.75
C THR A 282 15.41 -0.59 -2.19
N ALA A 283 14.62 -1.19 -3.08
CA ALA A 283 14.92 -1.18 -4.51
C ALA A 283 14.99 0.26 -5.06
N LEU A 284 14.01 1.09 -4.69
CA LEU A 284 13.98 2.50 -5.07
C LEU A 284 15.21 3.26 -4.55
N LEU A 285 15.64 2.99 -3.31
CA LEU A 285 16.82 3.60 -2.71
C LEU A 285 18.11 3.19 -3.44
N GLU A 286 18.26 1.92 -3.82
CA GLU A 286 19.43 1.44 -4.55
C GLU A 286 19.46 1.98 -5.99
N ILE A 287 18.31 2.12 -6.66
CA ILE A 287 18.22 2.76 -7.98
C ILE A 287 18.64 4.23 -7.89
N ALA A 288 18.13 4.98 -6.91
CA ALA A 288 18.56 6.36 -6.67
C ALA A 288 20.06 6.44 -6.35
N GLY A 289 20.58 5.44 -5.61
CA GLY A 289 22.01 5.27 -5.30
C GLY A 289 22.88 4.97 -6.53
N SER A 290 22.34 4.29 -7.54
CA SER A 290 22.98 4.11 -8.83
C SER A 290 23.02 5.43 -9.60
N PHE A 291 21.87 6.10 -9.75
CA PHE A 291 21.74 7.33 -10.51
C PHE A 291 22.68 8.45 -10.05
N LYS A 292 22.96 8.54 -8.73
CA LYS A 292 23.91 9.54 -8.21
C LYS A 292 25.34 9.42 -8.75
N LYS A 293 25.70 8.29 -9.37
CA LYS A 293 27.05 8.03 -9.87
C LYS A 293 27.26 8.55 -11.29
N TYR A 294 26.17 8.89 -11.97
CA TYR A 294 26.16 9.18 -13.40
C TYR A 294 25.60 10.58 -13.70
N SER A 295 25.64 10.97 -14.96
CA SER A 295 25.11 12.23 -15.50
C SER A 295 24.67 12.05 -16.95
N GLY A 296 24.15 13.12 -17.54
CA GLY A 296 23.73 13.15 -18.95
C GLY A 296 22.30 12.67 -19.17
N PHE A 297 21.47 12.71 -18.14
CA PHE A 297 20.05 12.37 -18.24
C PHE A 297 19.35 13.36 -19.18
N LYS A 298 18.63 12.83 -20.19
CA LYS A 298 17.76 13.65 -21.05
C LYS A 298 16.43 13.97 -20.37
N ASN A 299 15.91 13.01 -19.61
CA ASN A 299 14.64 13.12 -18.93
C ASN A 299 14.85 13.15 -17.40
N LYS A 300 14.02 13.91 -16.70
CA LYS A 300 14.08 13.99 -15.24
C LYS A 300 13.56 12.71 -14.60
N VAL A 301 14.22 12.21 -13.58
CA VAL A 301 13.82 11.02 -12.83
C VAL A 301 13.43 11.44 -11.43
N ARG A 302 12.24 11.04 -10.99
CA ARG A 302 11.68 11.32 -9.67
C ARG A 302 11.43 10.03 -8.94
N PHE A 303 12.01 9.90 -7.75
CA PHE A 303 11.84 8.81 -6.81
C PHE A 303 10.94 9.31 -5.70
N ILE A 304 9.88 8.55 -5.36
CA ILE A 304 8.96 8.95 -4.31
C ILE A 304 8.74 7.78 -3.36
N TRP A 305 8.99 8.03 -2.08
CA TRP A 305 8.60 7.16 -0.98
C TRP A 305 7.32 7.71 -0.39
N TRP A 306 6.24 6.95 -0.56
CA TRP A 306 4.90 7.36 -0.13
C TRP A 306 4.71 7.13 1.36
N GLY A 307 3.90 7.96 1.99
CA GLY A 307 3.50 7.81 3.38
C GLY A 307 2.01 7.53 3.51
N ALA A 308 1.65 6.73 4.51
CA ALA A 308 0.28 6.35 4.79
C ALA A 308 -0.45 5.66 3.62
N GLU A 309 0.28 4.82 2.89
CA GLU A 309 -0.30 3.94 1.88
C GLU A 309 -1.28 2.98 2.53
N GLU A 310 -0.86 2.31 3.59
CA GLU A 310 -1.61 1.32 4.38
C GLU A 310 -2.88 1.89 5.05
N SER A 311 -3.00 3.19 5.06
CA SER A 311 -4.19 3.90 5.55
C SER A 311 -5.16 4.28 4.44
N GLY A 312 -4.87 3.83 3.20
CA GLY A 312 -5.71 4.04 2.04
C GLY A 312 -5.07 4.91 0.96
N LEU A 313 -3.86 4.59 0.52
CA LEU A 313 -3.13 5.26 -0.58
C LEU A 313 -2.99 6.78 -0.34
N VAL A 314 -2.97 7.21 0.93
CA VAL A 314 -3.17 8.62 1.28
C VAL A 314 -2.10 9.51 0.66
N GLY A 315 -0.83 9.10 0.76
CA GLY A 315 0.29 9.90 0.28
C GLY A 315 0.31 10.10 -1.23
N SER A 316 0.10 9.02 -2.00
CA SER A 316 0.09 9.08 -3.46
C SER A 316 -1.14 9.79 -4.01
N LEU A 317 -2.31 9.60 -3.40
CA LEU A 317 -3.53 10.32 -3.75
C LEU A 317 -3.41 11.81 -3.40
N TYR A 318 -2.82 12.14 -2.24
CA TYR A 318 -2.54 13.52 -1.89
C TYR A 318 -1.61 14.19 -2.91
N TYR A 319 -0.51 13.52 -3.28
CA TYR A 319 0.44 14.01 -4.27
C TYR A 319 -0.24 14.25 -5.63
N THR A 320 -0.93 13.26 -6.15
CA THR A 320 -1.58 13.35 -7.48
C THR A 320 -2.69 14.40 -7.51
N ALA A 321 -3.42 14.59 -6.41
CA ALA A 321 -4.44 15.63 -6.28
C ALA A 321 -3.87 17.06 -6.22
N GLN A 322 -2.60 17.24 -5.86
CA GLN A 322 -1.94 18.55 -5.80
C GLN A 322 -1.27 18.94 -7.13
N LEU A 323 -1.09 18.00 -8.06
CA LEU A 323 -0.49 18.30 -9.35
C LEU A 323 -1.34 19.29 -10.14
N SER A 324 -0.71 20.34 -10.66
CA SER A 324 -1.30 21.16 -11.71
C SER A 324 -1.40 20.37 -13.02
N GLU A 325 -2.23 20.82 -13.97
CA GLU A 325 -2.32 20.20 -15.29
C GLU A 325 -0.94 20.10 -15.96
N ALA A 326 -0.14 21.18 -15.87
CA ALA A 326 1.19 21.21 -16.46
C ALA A 326 2.16 20.20 -15.80
N GLU A 327 2.09 20.04 -14.49
CA GLU A 327 2.89 19.04 -13.77
C GLU A 327 2.45 17.61 -14.10
N ALA A 328 1.15 17.37 -14.20
CA ALA A 328 0.62 16.09 -14.62
C ALA A 328 0.99 15.77 -16.08
N ASP A 329 0.95 16.76 -17.00
CA ASP A 329 1.39 16.62 -18.39
C ASP A 329 2.89 16.37 -18.53
N ALA A 330 3.68 16.86 -17.58
CA ALA A 330 5.13 16.64 -17.56
C ALA A 330 5.49 15.21 -17.17
N ILE A 331 4.64 14.51 -16.41
CA ILE A 331 4.88 13.10 -16.05
C ILE A 331 4.61 12.22 -17.26
N ARG A 332 5.67 11.52 -17.70
CA ARG A 332 5.63 10.69 -18.90
C ARG A 332 5.36 9.23 -18.62
N PHE A 333 5.75 8.77 -17.42
CA PHE A 333 5.52 7.40 -16.97
C PHE A 333 5.61 7.31 -15.45
N TYR A 334 4.84 6.36 -14.85
CA TYR A 334 4.91 5.99 -13.45
C TYR A 334 5.16 4.49 -13.30
N TRP A 335 6.09 4.10 -12.43
CA TRP A 335 6.26 2.71 -12.00
C TRP A 335 6.01 2.58 -10.52
N ASN A 336 5.23 1.56 -10.16
CA ASN A 336 4.91 1.16 -8.79
C ASN A 336 5.71 -0.10 -8.43
N TYR A 337 6.42 -0.02 -7.35
CA TYR A 337 7.17 -1.16 -6.82
C TYR A 337 6.71 -1.40 -5.40
N ASP A 338 5.78 -2.35 -5.24
CA ASP A 338 5.13 -2.70 -4.01
C ASP A 338 5.06 -4.22 -3.93
N MET A 339 5.64 -4.80 -2.85
CA MET A 339 5.80 -6.24 -2.65
C MET A 339 6.50 -6.92 -3.83
N ILE A 340 7.76 -6.59 -4.06
CA ILE A 340 8.56 -7.13 -5.17
C ILE A 340 9.50 -8.26 -4.76
N GLY A 341 9.35 -8.80 -3.53
CA GLY A 341 10.21 -9.82 -2.95
C GLY A 341 9.46 -10.94 -2.20
N SER A 342 8.18 -11.21 -2.48
CA SER A 342 7.37 -12.23 -1.80
C SER A 342 8.05 -13.59 -1.76
N ILE A 343 7.89 -14.34 -0.65
CA ILE A 343 8.66 -15.58 -0.40
C ILE A 343 8.40 -16.68 -1.44
N ASN A 344 7.16 -16.80 -1.95
CA ASN A 344 6.78 -17.68 -3.04
C ASN A 344 6.27 -16.86 -4.24
N PRO A 345 7.17 -16.18 -4.98
CA PRO A 345 6.78 -15.09 -5.85
C PRO A 345 6.04 -15.56 -7.11
N VAL A 346 5.00 -14.83 -7.47
CA VAL A 346 4.60 -14.65 -8.86
C VAL A 346 5.39 -13.48 -9.44
N TYR A 347 5.52 -13.42 -10.76
CA TYR A 347 6.24 -12.34 -11.43
C TYR A 347 5.26 -11.57 -12.31
N ASN A 348 4.39 -10.79 -11.66
CA ASN A 348 3.42 -9.95 -12.34
C ASN A 348 4.03 -8.60 -12.69
N VAL A 349 3.85 -8.21 -13.96
CA VAL A 349 4.14 -6.87 -14.46
C VAL A 349 2.82 -6.20 -14.79
N TYR A 350 2.54 -5.05 -14.17
CA TYR A 350 1.29 -4.34 -14.39
C TYR A 350 1.16 -3.85 -15.83
N LEU A 351 0.03 -4.17 -16.46
CA LEU A 351 -0.35 -3.71 -17.79
C LEU A 351 -1.86 -3.45 -17.81
N GLY A 352 -2.23 -2.19 -17.95
CA GLY A 352 -3.63 -1.76 -18.06
C GLY A 352 -4.09 -1.53 -19.50
N ASP A 353 -5.19 -0.78 -19.62
CA ASP A 353 -5.82 -0.46 -20.91
C ASP A 353 -5.24 0.82 -21.56
N ASN A 354 -4.34 1.55 -20.87
CA ASN A 354 -3.68 2.71 -21.46
C ASN A 354 -2.62 2.25 -22.46
N GLU A 355 -2.75 2.71 -23.72
CA GLU A 355 -1.79 2.36 -24.79
C GLU A 355 -0.33 2.65 -24.43
N GLY A 356 -0.09 3.60 -23.52
CA GLY A 356 1.24 3.96 -23.01
C GLY A 356 1.86 2.93 -22.08
N ASP A 357 1.06 2.14 -21.36
CA ASP A 357 1.53 1.23 -20.30
C ASP A 357 2.53 0.20 -20.82
N LYS A 358 2.29 -0.33 -22.02
CA LYS A 358 3.15 -1.34 -22.65
C LYS A 358 4.61 -0.90 -22.82
N PHE A 359 4.85 0.40 -22.96
CA PHE A 359 6.23 0.91 -23.18
C PHE A 359 7.12 0.69 -21.94
N GLY A 360 6.55 0.74 -20.74
CA GLY A 360 7.29 0.46 -19.51
C GLY A 360 7.10 -0.97 -19.02
N ALA A 361 5.97 -1.62 -19.35
CA ALA A 361 5.67 -2.98 -18.92
C ALA A 361 6.49 -4.03 -19.70
N GLN A 362 6.54 -3.93 -21.03
CA GLN A 362 7.20 -4.92 -21.90
C GLN A 362 8.70 -5.10 -21.57
N PRO A 363 9.51 -4.03 -21.40
CA PRO A 363 10.92 -4.20 -21.06
C PRO A 363 11.14 -4.90 -19.72
N ILE A 364 10.30 -4.65 -18.72
CA ILE A 364 10.37 -5.33 -17.42
C ILE A 364 10.04 -6.82 -17.59
N HIS A 365 8.92 -7.13 -18.26
CA HIS A 365 8.51 -8.51 -18.54
C HIS A 365 9.61 -9.30 -19.25
N ASP A 366 10.17 -8.74 -20.32
CA ASP A 366 11.18 -9.41 -21.12
C ASP A 366 12.48 -9.63 -20.35
N TYR A 367 12.87 -8.68 -19.50
CA TYR A 367 14.03 -8.84 -18.62
C TYR A 367 13.81 -9.99 -17.63
N ILE A 368 12.68 -10.02 -16.94
CA ILE A 368 12.35 -11.06 -15.94
C ILE A 368 12.29 -12.44 -16.64
N ALA A 369 11.66 -12.52 -17.82
CA ALA A 369 11.60 -13.73 -18.62
C ALA A 369 13.00 -14.21 -19.06
N ALA A 370 13.89 -13.29 -19.44
CA ALA A 370 15.27 -13.58 -19.79
C ALA A 370 16.09 -14.12 -18.61
N GLN A 371 15.69 -13.84 -17.36
CA GLN A 371 16.25 -14.46 -16.16
C GLN A 371 15.68 -15.86 -15.88
N GLY A 372 14.86 -16.40 -16.78
CA GLY A 372 14.24 -17.74 -16.65
C GLY A 372 13.07 -17.78 -15.67
N LYS A 373 12.47 -16.63 -15.33
CA LYS A 373 11.30 -16.55 -14.43
C LYS A 373 10.00 -16.50 -15.22
N PRO A 374 8.88 -17.02 -14.67
CA PRO A 374 7.59 -17.05 -15.34
C PRO A 374 6.91 -15.66 -15.28
N ALA A 375 7.45 -14.68 -16.00
CA ALA A 375 6.87 -13.35 -16.09
C ALA A 375 5.49 -13.41 -16.75
N ALA A 376 4.55 -12.64 -16.20
CA ALA A 376 3.20 -12.52 -16.73
C ALA A 376 2.72 -11.07 -16.63
N PHE A 377 1.81 -10.67 -17.53
CA PHE A 377 1.11 -9.40 -17.36
C PHE A 377 -0.09 -9.58 -16.46
N GLY A 378 -0.24 -8.66 -15.50
CA GLY A 378 -1.40 -8.52 -14.63
C GLY A 378 -2.04 -7.15 -14.74
N GLY A 379 -3.36 -7.08 -14.64
CA GLY A 379 -4.08 -5.81 -14.63
C GLY A 379 -3.82 -5.03 -13.33
N PHE A 380 -4.08 -3.73 -13.39
CA PHE A 380 -4.12 -2.89 -12.20
C PHE A 380 -5.38 -3.17 -11.38
N GLY A 381 -5.23 -3.16 -10.06
CA GLY A 381 -6.34 -3.11 -9.10
C GLY A 381 -6.58 -1.69 -8.59
N SER A 382 -6.96 -1.63 -7.32
CA SER A 382 -7.18 -0.37 -6.59
C SER A 382 -6.40 -0.33 -5.27
N SER A 383 -5.41 -1.20 -5.14
CA SER A 383 -4.78 -1.56 -3.86
C SER A 383 -3.36 -1.04 -3.70
N SER A 384 -2.88 -0.12 -4.54
CA SER A 384 -1.55 0.47 -4.39
C SER A 384 -1.42 1.84 -5.04
N ASP A 385 -0.31 2.50 -4.85
CA ASP A 385 -0.03 3.91 -5.16
C ASP A 385 -0.13 4.31 -6.64
N TYR A 386 -0.26 3.37 -7.57
CA TYR A 386 -0.49 3.64 -8.99
C TYR A 386 -1.83 4.32 -9.27
N VAL A 387 -2.76 4.19 -8.37
CA VAL A 387 -4.16 4.59 -8.55
C VAL A 387 -4.34 6.05 -8.94
N GLY A 388 -3.71 6.97 -8.24
CA GLY A 388 -3.80 8.39 -8.57
C GLY A 388 -3.24 8.74 -9.95
N PHE A 389 -2.20 8.03 -10.38
CA PHE A 389 -1.59 8.20 -11.71
C PHE A 389 -2.50 7.67 -12.82
N LEU A 390 -3.12 6.50 -12.62
CA LEU A 390 -4.11 5.96 -13.55
C LEU A 390 -5.30 6.91 -13.74
N GLN A 391 -5.77 7.54 -12.66
CA GLN A 391 -6.86 8.53 -12.72
C GLN A 391 -6.49 9.76 -13.53
N LEU A 392 -5.24 10.15 -13.49
CA LEU A 392 -4.73 11.26 -14.31
C LEU A 392 -4.47 10.85 -15.76
N GLY A 393 -4.65 9.56 -16.10
CA GLY A 393 -4.38 9.02 -17.43
C GLY A 393 -2.90 8.91 -17.77
N ILE A 394 -2.04 8.94 -16.76
CA ILE A 394 -0.58 8.82 -16.92
C ILE A 394 -0.25 7.35 -17.21
N PRO A 395 0.52 7.05 -18.28
CA PRO A 395 1.01 5.71 -18.55
C PRO A 395 1.74 5.14 -17.34
N SER A 396 1.37 3.92 -16.94
CA SER A 396 1.88 3.31 -15.72
C SER A 396 2.19 1.83 -15.90
N SER A 397 3.09 1.32 -15.07
CA SER A 397 3.39 -0.09 -14.92
C SER A 397 3.96 -0.35 -13.51
N GLY A 398 4.60 -1.48 -13.31
CA GLY A 398 5.27 -1.84 -12.06
C GLY A 398 5.43 -3.34 -11.94
N ILE A 399 5.89 -3.77 -10.78
CA ILE A 399 6.13 -5.18 -10.48
C ILE A 399 5.38 -5.52 -9.20
N PHE A 400 4.79 -6.71 -9.15
CA PHE A 400 4.14 -7.25 -7.99
C PHE A 400 4.38 -8.76 -7.90
N THR A 401 4.86 -9.23 -6.77
CA THR A 401 5.18 -10.66 -6.57
C THR A 401 4.11 -11.43 -5.80
N GLY A 402 2.99 -10.78 -5.47
CA GLY A 402 1.81 -11.39 -4.85
C GLY A 402 1.72 -11.16 -3.35
N ALA A 403 0.51 -11.07 -2.85
CA ALA A 403 0.13 -10.90 -1.44
C ALA A 403 -0.71 -12.08 -0.96
N GLY A 404 -0.70 -12.34 0.34
CA GLY A 404 -1.48 -13.40 0.97
C GLY A 404 -1.00 -14.82 0.65
N ALA A 405 -1.49 -15.79 1.41
CA ALA A 405 -1.15 -17.19 1.21
C ALA A 405 -1.70 -17.74 -0.13
N PRO A 406 -0.96 -18.59 -0.87
CA PRO A 406 0.35 -19.17 -0.50
C PRO A 406 1.55 -18.31 -0.89
N THR A 407 1.36 -17.21 -1.59
CA THR A 407 2.42 -16.40 -2.21
C THR A 407 3.23 -15.63 -1.17
N ASP A 408 2.56 -14.90 -0.31
CA ASP A 408 3.11 -14.22 0.85
C ASP A 408 2.23 -14.48 2.08
N PRO A 409 2.47 -15.57 2.82
CA PRO A 409 1.65 -15.92 3.97
C PRO A 409 1.81 -14.98 5.16
N CYS A 410 2.82 -14.09 5.13
CA CYS A 410 3.06 -13.09 6.16
C CYS A 410 2.54 -11.71 5.82
N TYR A 411 1.85 -11.55 4.69
CA TYR A 411 1.23 -10.29 4.28
C TYR A 411 0.36 -9.70 5.40
N HIS A 412 0.64 -8.45 5.79
CA HIS A 412 -0.03 -7.72 6.86
C HIS A 412 0.08 -8.38 8.25
N LEU A 413 1.13 -9.17 8.50
CA LEU A 413 1.34 -9.86 9.76
C LEU A 413 2.71 -9.54 10.38
N ALA A 414 2.85 -9.86 11.68
CA ALA A 414 4.11 -9.67 12.42
C ALA A 414 5.28 -10.50 11.87
N CYS A 415 5.00 -11.54 11.09
CA CYS A 415 6.03 -12.38 10.47
C CYS A 415 6.56 -11.84 9.14
N ASP A 416 6.09 -10.68 8.65
CA ASP A 416 6.69 -10.04 7.48
C ASP A 416 8.04 -9.42 7.82
N THR A 417 9.01 -10.31 8.04
CA THR A 417 10.39 -10.05 8.43
C THR A 417 11.35 -10.45 7.31
N LEU A 418 12.67 -10.39 7.59
CA LEU A 418 13.70 -10.82 6.63
C LEU A 418 13.55 -12.29 6.19
N ASP A 419 12.92 -13.12 7.02
CA ASP A 419 12.68 -14.54 6.70
C ASP A 419 11.55 -14.71 5.67
N ASN A 420 10.76 -13.65 5.42
CA ASN A 420 9.66 -13.62 4.44
C ASN A 420 10.09 -13.06 3.07
N ILE A 421 11.39 -13.00 2.76
CA ILE A 421 11.91 -12.45 1.51
C ILE A 421 12.50 -13.53 0.61
N ASN A 422 12.10 -13.51 -0.67
CA ASN A 422 12.80 -14.20 -1.74
C ASN A 422 13.87 -13.26 -2.34
N TRP A 423 15.10 -13.41 -1.89
CA TRP A 423 16.22 -12.54 -2.28
C TRP A 423 16.54 -12.56 -3.78
N ASP A 424 16.33 -13.70 -4.43
CA ASP A 424 16.54 -13.83 -5.87
C ASP A 424 15.47 -13.02 -6.64
N ALA A 425 14.20 -13.17 -6.25
CA ALA A 425 13.10 -12.40 -6.84
C ALA A 425 13.31 -10.90 -6.63
N LEU A 426 13.58 -10.45 -5.41
CA LEU A 426 13.83 -9.05 -5.10
C LEU A 426 14.97 -8.48 -5.95
N THR A 427 16.08 -9.23 -6.05
CA THR A 427 17.25 -8.77 -6.83
C THR A 427 16.93 -8.67 -8.32
N ILE A 428 16.26 -9.66 -8.90
CA ILE A 428 15.87 -9.64 -10.31
C ILE A 428 14.92 -8.47 -10.59
N ASN A 429 13.92 -8.28 -9.74
CA ASN A 429 12.92 -7.23 -9.89
C ASN A 429 13.54 -5.83 -9.75
N ALA A 430 14.41 -5.62 -8.76
CA ALA A 430 15.13 -4.36 -8.59
C ALA A 430 16.06 -4.04 -9.78
N LYS A 431 16.71 -5.05 -10.36
CA LYS A 431 17.50 -4.90 -11.58
C LYS A 431 16.65 -4.54 -12.78
N ALA A 432 15.50 -5.21 -12.98
CA ALA A 432 14.54 -4.87 -14.03
C ALA A 432 14.10 -3.41 -13.93
N ALA A 433 13.74 -2.97 -12.71
CA ALA A 433 13.36 -1.59 -12.42
C ALA A 433 14.48 -0.59 -12.73
N ALA A 434 15.73 -0.91 -12.34
CA ALA A 434 16.89 -0.06 -12.60
C ALA A 434 17.16 0.12 -14.11
N ARG A 435 17.06 -0.98 -14.87
CA ARG A 435 17.26 -0.95 -16.33
C ARG A 435 16.25 -0.05 -17.03
N VAL A 436 14.96 -0.28 -16.80
CA VAL A 436 13.91 0.50 -17.47
C VAL A 436 13.97 1.98 -17.07
N ALA A 437 14.28 2.27 -15.80
CA ALA A 437 14.47 3.64 -15.35
C ALA A 437 15.65 4.33 -16.07
N ALA A 438 16.77 3.63 -16.25
CA ALA A 438 17.94 4.15 -16.95
C ALA A 438 17.65 4.40 -18.45
N ASP A 439 16.95 3.47 -19.10
CA ASP A 439 16.57 3.63 -20.51
C ASP A 439 15.68 4.87 -20.69
N PHE A 440 14.64 5.03 -19.86
CA PHE A 440 13.73 6.16 -19.94
C PHE A 440 14.39 7.49 -19.52
N ALA A 441 15.34 7.46 -18.59
CA ALA A 441 16.12 8.64 -18.23
C ALA A 441 16.94 9.16 -19.41
N ASN A 442 17.47 8.25 -20.23
CA ASN A 442 18.27 8.59 -21.41
C ASN A 442 17.42 8.94 -22.60
N GLU A 443 16.34 8.19 -22.87
CA GLU A 443 15.48 8.42 -24.02
C GLU A 443 14.09 7.83 -23.80
N LEU A 444 13.06 8.64 -24.00
CA LEU A 444 11.69 8.14 -23.99
C LEU A 444 11.44 7.26 -25.22
N PRO A 445 10.75 6.13 -25.09
CA PRO A 445 10.42 5.28 -26.24
C PRO A 445 9.67 6.06 -27.32
N ALA A 446 10.05 5.82 -28.57
CA ALA A 446 9.35 6.43 -29.71
C ALA A 446 7.87 5.99 -29.70
N GLY A 447 6.98 6.97 -29.78
CA GLY A 447 5.54 6.73 -29.75
C GLY A 447 4.92 6.61 -28.36
N LEU A 448 5.68 6.76 -27.28
CA LEU A 448 5.09 6.86 -25.94
C LEU A 448 4.14 8.07 -25.89
N PRO A 449 2.83 7.86 -25.68
CA PRO A 449 1.88 8.96 -25.60
C PRO A 449 2.13 9.82 -24.36
N ARG A 450 1.65 11.06 -24.39
CA ARG A 450 1.40 11.80 -23.16
C ARG A 450 0.15 11.24 -22.48
N ARG A 451 -0.08 11.62 -21.23
CA ARG A 451 -1.27 11.18 -20.51
C ARG A 451 -2.55 11.38 -21.34
N ALA A 452 -3.51 10.51 -21.19
CA ALA A 452 -4.77 10.57 -21.88
C ALA A 452 -5.61 11.75 -21.34
N THR A 453 -5.81 12.79 -22.18
CA THR A 453 -6.56 13.99 -21.80
C THR A 453 -8.09 13.81 -21.90
N THR A 454 -8.56 12.69 -22.43
CA THR A 454 -10.00 12.34 -22.52
C THR A 454 -10.57 11.81 -21.20
N THR A 455 -9.74 11.55 -20.21
CA THR A 455 -10.20 11.31 -18.84
C THR A 455 -10.75 12.64 -18.29
N PRO A 456 -11.91 12.67 -17.62
CA PRO A 456 -12.48 13.92 -17.12
C PRO A 456 -11.43 14.65 -16.29
N ALA A 457 -11.15 15.89 -16.70
CA ALA A 457 -10.22 16.77 -16.05
C ALA A 457 -10.38 16.71 -14.53
N ARG A 458 -9.24 16.56 -13.84
CA ARG A 458 -9.06 16.73 -12.40
C ARG A 458 -10.33 16.45 -11.59
N ARG A 459 -10.52 15.23 -11.20
CA ARG A 459 -11.58 14.91 -10.23
C ARG A 459 -11.30 15.72 -8.96
N SER A 460 -12.34 16.38 -8.45
CA SER A 460 -12.22 17.09 -7.18
C SER A 460 -11.72 16.13 -6.09
N ARG A 461 -11.07 16.65 -5.05
CA ARG A 461 -10.66 15.90 -3.86
C ARG A 461 -11.74 14.93 -3.37
N ASP A 462 -13.00 15.36 -3.42
CA ASP A 462 -14.17 14.55 -3.04
C ASP A 462 -14.52 13.46 -4.07
N ALA A 463 -14.17 13.65 -5.34
CA ALA A 463 -14.37 12.64 -6.35
C ALA A 463 -13.29 11.56 -6.27
N ILE A 464 -12.04 11.92 -6.01
CA ILE A 464 -10.93 10.99 -5.72
C ILE A 464 -11.26 10.17 -4.46
N ARG A 465 -11.75 10.82 -3.41
CA ARG A 465 -12.21 10.17 -2.18
C ARG A 465 -13.34 9.17 -2.41
N ARG A 466 -14.38 9.55 -3.20
CA ARG A 466 -15.51 8.67 -3.53
C ARG A 466 -15.08 7.48 -4.41
N GLU A 467 -14.12 7.69 -5.28
CA GLU A 467 -13.57 6.61 -6.11
C GLU A 467 -12.75 5.64 -5.26
N PHE A 468 -11.94 6.17 -4.35
CA PHE A 468 -11.22 5.38 -3.37
C PHE A 468 -12.15 4.48 -2.54
N GLN A 469 -13.28 5.00 -2.07
CA GLN A 469 -14.28 4.20 -1.37
C GLN A 469 -14.84 3.06 -2.22
N LYS A 470 -15.10 3.31 -3.50
CA LYS A 470 -15.55 2.27 -4.43
C LYS A 470 -14.47 1.20 -4.66
N TRP A 471 -13.22 1.57 -4.60
CA TRP A 471 -12.09 0.66 -4.80
C TRP A 471 -11.74 -0.14 -3.58
N ALA A 472 -11.78 0.45 -2.40
CA ALA A 472 -11.68 -0.28 -1.16
C ALA A 472 -12.73 -1.41 -1.11
N LEU A 473 -13.96 -1.11 -1.58
CA LEU A 473 -15.03 -2.08 -1.77
C LEU A 473 -14.70 -3.15 -2.83
N ALA A 474 -14.17 -2.75 -3.99
CA ALA A 474 -13.86 -3.66 -5.08
C ALA A 474 -12.65 -4.55 -4.76
N SER A 475 -11.66 -4.02 -4.04
CA SER A 475 -10.49 -4.74 -3.52
C SER A 475 -10.92 -5.81 -2.51
N GLU A 476 -11.77 -5.45 -1.56
CA GLU A 476 -12.37 -6.40 -0.62
C GLU A 476 -13.15 -7.52 -1.34
N GLN A 477 -13.89 -7.19 -2.41
CA GLN A 477 -14.60 -8.16 -3.24
C GLN A 477 -13.67 -9.03 -4.10
N ALA A 478 -12.58 -8.48 -4.61
CA ALA A 478 -11.60 -9.21 -5.43
C ALA A 478 -10.77 -10.19 -4.60
N GLU A 479 -10.41 -9.84 -3.37
CA GLU A 479 -9.78 -10.77 -2.43
C GLU A 479 -10.70 -11.93 -2.08
N HIS A 480 -11.99 -11.66 -1.89
CA HIS A 480 -13.00 -12.71 -1.71
C HIS A 480 -13.17 -13.63 -2.92
N ALA A 481 -13.16 -13.09 -4.13
CA ALA A 481 -13.27 -13.89 -5.35
C ALA A 481 -12.05 -14.82 -5.53
N LYS A 482 -10.85 -14.39 -5.13
CA LYS A 482 -9.64 -15.21 -5.16
C LYS A 482 -9.68 -16.32 -4.10
N SER A 483 -10.17 -16.05 -2.89
CA SER A 483 -10.29 -17.08 -1.85
C SER A 483 -11.32 -18.16 -2.21
N CYS A 484 -12.41 -17.80 -2.90
CA CYS A 484 -13.42 -18.75 -3.37
C CYS A 484 -12.94 -19.63 -4.55
N SER A 485 -12.02 -19.14 -5.39
CA SER A 485 -11.49 -19.93 -6.53
C SER A 485 -10.45 -20.99 -6.14
N HIS A 486 -9.93 -20.95 -4.92
CA HIS A 486 -8.97 -21.94 -4.40
C HIS A 486 -9.63 -23.11 -3.65
N GLY A 487 -10.96 -23.13 -3.51
CA GLY A 487 -11.74 -24.19 -2.87
C GLY A 487 -12.07 -25.41 -3.72
N GLU A 488 -11.78 -25.43 -5.02
CA GLU A 488 -12.22 -26.50 -5.93
C GLU A 488 -11.13 -27.45 -6.47
N HIS A 489 -9.91 -27.40 -5.98
CA HIS A 489 -8.89 -28.36 -6.38
C HIS A 489 -8.13 -28.95 -5.19
N ASN A 490 -8.80 -29.87 -4.47
CA ASN A 490 -8.13 -30.97 -3.77
C ASN A 490 -9.13 -32.11 -3.53
N VAL A 491 -9.38 -32.87 -4.59
CA VAL A 491 -9.75 -34.29 -4.52
C VAL A 491 -8.81 -35.01 -5.46
N TYR A 492 -7.74 -35.52 -4.90
CA TYR A 492 -7.10 -36.84 -5.06
C TYR A 492 -5.76 -36.84 -4.33
#